data_635503ffd5948253dd3840a422a3570f
#
_entry.id   635503ffd5948253dd3840a422a3570f
#
_cell.length_a   1.000
_cell.length_b   1.000
_cell.length_c   1.000
_cell.angle_alpha   90.00
_cell.angle_beta   90.00
_cell.angle_gamma   90.00
#
_symmetry.space_group_name_H-M   'P 1'
#
loop_
_entity.id
_entity.type
_entity.pdbx_description
1 polymer ?
#
loop_
_entity_poly.entity_id
_entity_poly.type
_entity_poly.pdbx_seq_one_letter_code
_entity_poly.pdbx_strand_id
1 'polypeptide(L)'
;MATTSLGPVLVNGKGLAVYMLTADSPGHWTCSAQCLQFWPLVPAAAGSEVPLVKGISAALATTRATSGTSMVAAAGRPLDGFVRDAAPGDVTGEGVKHFGGTWYAASPSGAPVTAPAKTTPATTSSRGSGGGDLRQTFTDSWPRSAQTRNDHVRLGG
;
A
#
# COMPACT_ATOMS: atom_id res chain seq x y z
N MET A 1 -16.30 -7.40 -3.94
CA MET A 1 -15.64 -6.10 -3.78
C MET A 1 -16.14 -5.40 -2.52
N ALA A 2 -15.32 -4.54 -1.94
CA ALA A 2 -15.68 -3.70 -0.81
C ALA A 2 -15.27 -2.25 -1.06
N THR A 3 -15.94 -1.31 -0.40
CA THR A 3 -15.55 0.11 -0.40
C THR A 3 -14.61 0.35 0.78
N THR A 4 -13.45 0.91 0.50
CA THR A 4 -12.41 1.20 1.49
C THR A 4 -12.03 2.68 1.45
N SER A 5 -11.07 3.10 2.26
CA SER A 5 -10.49 4.46 2.18
C SER A 5 -9.84 4.77 0.83
N LEU A 6 -9.52 3.74 0.05
CA LEU A 6 -8.96 3.87 -1.31
C LEU A 6 -10.04 3.86 -2.40
N GLY A 7 -11.32 3.74 -2.02
CA GLY A 7 -12.42 3.49 -2.93
C GLY A 7 -12.74 2.00 -3.05
N PRO A 8 -13.41 1.57 -4.14
CA PRO A 8 -13.76 0.18 -4.34
C PRO A 8 -12.54 -0.68 -4.66
N VAL A 9 -12.38 -1.78 -3.92
CA VAL A 9 -11.31 -2.77 -4.11
C VAL A 9 -11.89 -4.17 -4.26
N LEU A 10 -11.14 -5.07 -4.88
CA LEU A 10 -11.42 -6.49 -4.87
C LEU A 10 -11.16 -7.07 -3.47
N VAL A 11 -11.97 -8.04 -3.07
CA VAL A 11 -11.82 -8.75 -1.79
C VAL A 11 -11.90 -10.24 -2.02
N ASN A 12 -11.27 -11.00 -1.12
CA ASN A 12 -11.38 -12.46 -1.09
C ASN A 12 -12.72 -12.91 -0.47
N GLY A 13 -12.91 -14.23 -0.34
CA GLY A 13 -14.14 -14.80 0.24
C GLY A 13 -14.39 -14.45 1.72
N LYS A 14 -13.41 -13.89 2.41
CA LYS A 14 -13.53 -13.40 3.80
C LYS A 14 -13.81 -11.89 3.86
N GLY A 15 -13.91 -11.21 2.73
CA GLY A 15 -14.11 -9.76 2.65
C GLY A 15 -12.85 -8.93 2.84
N LEU A 16 -11.67 -9.56 2.90
CA LEU A 16 -10.38 -8.87 3.04
C LEU A 16 -9.86 -8.43 1.69
N ALA A 17 -9.21 -7.27 1.64
CA ALA A 17 -8.63 -6.73 0.42
C ALA A 17 -7.61 -7.69 -0.21
N VAL A 18 -7.53 -7.66 -1.53
CA VAL A 18 -6.52 -8.40 -2.28
C VAL A 18 -5.64 -7.45 -3.07
N TYR A 19 -4.40 -7.86 -3.25
CA TYR A 19 -3.32 -7.01 -3.74
C TYR A 19 -2.64 -7.62 -4.94
N MET A 20 -1.93 -6.77 -5.65
CA MET A 20 -1.07 -7.09 -6.79
C MET A 20 0.33 -6.58 -6.51
N LEU A 21 1.34 -7.37 -6.86
CA LEU A 21 2.74 -6.96 -6.81
C LEU A 21 3.16 -6.39 -8.18
N THR A 22 3.81 -5.24 -8.20
CA THR A 22 4.27 -4.61 -9.46
C THR A 22 5.34 -5.42 -10.18
N ALA A 23 6.07 -6.26 -9.46
CA ALA A 23 7.04 -7.19 -10.05
C ALA A 23 6.39 -8.34 -10.83
N ASP A 24 5.12 -8.63 -10.54
CA ASP A 24 4.38 -9.67 -11.24
C ASP A 24 3.89 -9.19 -12.60
N SER A 25 3.82 -10.10 -13.54
CA SER A 25 3.28 -9.87 -14.88
C SER A 25 2.25 -10.96 -15.22
N PRO A 26 1.45 -10.79 -16.28
CA PRO A 26 0.47 -11.79 -16.67
C PRO A 26 1.10 -13.18 -16.84
N GLY A 27 0.60 -14.14 -16.05
CA GLY A 27 1.11 -15.50 -16.04
C GLY A 27 2.45 -15.71 -15.33
N HIS A 28 3.06 -14.66 -14.78
CA HIS A 28 4.33 -14.75 -14.06
C HIS A 28 4.20 -14.19 -12.64
N TRP A 29 4.36 -15.08 -11.67
CA TRP A 29 4.28 -14.79 -10.25
C TRP A 29 5.67 -14.87 -9.62
N THR A 30 6.11 -13.80 -8.96
CA THR A 30 7.48 -13.67 -8.43
C THR A 30 7.57 -13.90 -6.93
N CYS A 31 6.42 -13.96 -6.24
CA CYS A 31 6.37 -14.15 -4.80
C CYS A 31 6.92 -15.52 -4.38
N SER A 32 8.02 -15.55 -3.64
CA SER A 32 8.69 -16.76 -3.15
C SER A 32 8.08 -17.26 -1.83
N ALA A 33 8.60 -18.38 -1.31
CA ALA A 33 8.13 -18.97 -0.05
C ALA A 33 8.18 -17.99 1.14
N GLN A 34 9.16 -17.10 1.20
CA GLN A 34 9.23 -16.05 2.24
C GLN A 34 8.14 -14.99 2.06
N CYS A 35 7.82 -14.65 0.83
CA CYS A 35 6.76 -13.71 0.51
C CYS A 35 5.40 -14.23 0.98
N LEU A 36 5.15 -15.52 0.81
CA LEU A 36 3.88 -16.16 1.21
C LEU A 36 3.56 -16.06 2.70
N GLN A 37 4.55 -15.85 3.55
CA GLN A 37 4.34 -15.66 4.99
C GLN A 37 3.63 -14.33 5.28
N PHE A 38 3.79 -13.34 4.42
CA PHE A 38 3.20 -12.00 4.54
C PHE A 38 2.07 -11.79 3.54
N TRP A 39 2.18 -12.41 2.37
CA TRP A 39 1.29 -12.26 1.23
C TRP A 39 0.77 -13.62 0.78
N PRO A 40 -0.17 -14.20 1.53
CA PRO A 40 -0.77 -15.48 1.15
C PRO A 40 -1.56 -15.34 -0.14
N LEU A 41 -1.37 -16.30 -1.05
CA LEU A 41 -2.15 -16.30 -2.29
C LEU A 41 -3.65 -16.42 -2.02
N VAL A 42 -4.44 -15.85 -2.93
CA VAL A 42 -5.89 -16.06 -2.95
C VAL A 42 -6.14 -17.38 -3.67
N PRO A 43 -6.53 -18.45 -2.94
CA PRO A 43 -6.68 -19.77 -3.54
C PRO A 43 -7.85 -19.79 -4.51
N ALA A 44 -7.67 -20.51 -5.62
CA ALA A 44 -8.74 -20.89 -6.54
C ALA A 44 -8.84 -22.41 -6.59
N ALA A 45 -10.06 -22.93 -6.74
CA ALA A 45 -10.21 -24.36 -7.02
C ALA A 45 -9.66 -24.64 -8.42
N ALA A 46 -8.85 -25.72 -8.55
CA ALA A 46 -8.27 -26.10 -9.82
C ALA A 46 -9.37 -26.34 -10.85
N GLY A 47 -9.26 -25.69 -12.01
CA GLY A 47 -10.24 -25.85 -13.09
C GLY A 47 -11.59 -25.14 -12.88
N SER A 48 -11.75 -24.36 -11.80
CA SER A 48 -12.95 -23.57 -11.56
C SER A 48 -12.88 -22.27 -12.35
N GLU A 49 -13.95 -21.95 -13.06
CA GLU A 49 -14.19 -20.59 -13.52
C GLU A 49 -14.42 -19.70 -12.28
N VAL A 50 -13.70 -18.58 -12.23
CA VAL A 50 -13.99 -17.59 -11.21
C VAL A 50 -15.28 -16.88 -11.61
N PRO A 51 -16.34 -16.95 -10.79
CA PRO A 51 -17.63 -16.41 -11.18
C PRO A 51 -17.55 -14.91 -11.44
N LEU A 52 -18.24 -14.47 -12.50
CA LEU A 52 -18.41 -13.03 -12.76
C LEU A 52 -19.22 -12.42 -11.62
N VAL A 53 -18.59 -11.55 -10.86
CA VAL A 53 -19.23 -10.83 -9.75
C VAL A 53 -19.69 -9.47 -10.24
N LYS A 54 -20.96 -9.13 -9.99
CA LYS A 54 -21.53 -7.82 -10.37
C LYS A 54 -20.66 -6.68 -9.84
N GLY A 55 -20.31 -5.76 -10.72
CA GLY A 55 -19.47 -4.60 -10.40
C GLY A 55 -17.97 -4.83 -10.55
N ILE A 56 -17.56 -6.04 -10.93
CA ILE A 56 -16.17 -6.33 -11.29
C ILE A 56 -16.08 -6.38 -12.81
N SER A 57 -15.28 -5.51 -13.39
CA SER A 57 -15.00 -5.46 -14.85
C SER A 57 -13.71 -6.18 -15.21
N ALA A 58 -12.87 -6.53 -14.22
CA ALA A 58 -11.68 -7.32 -14.46
C ALA A 58 -12.03 -8.72 -14.97
N ALA A 59 -11.28 -9.21 -15.95
CA ALA A 59 -11.27 -10.62 -16.28
C ALA A 59 -10.62 -11.39 -15.13
N LEU A 60 -11.44 -12.07 -14.32
CA LEU A 60 -10.96 -12.97 -13.28
C LEU A 60 -10.68 -14.34 -13.89
N ALA A 61 -9.55 -14.92 -13.55
CA ALA A 61 -9.12 -16.20 -14.05
C ALA A 61 -8.38 -16.98 -12.95
N THR A 62 -8.20 -18.28 -13.20
CA THR A 62 -7.32 -19.11 -12.37
C THR A 62 -5.94 -19.17 -13.02
N THR A 63 -4.91 -18.91 -12.24
CA THR A 63 -3.51 -19.11 -12.64
C THR A 63 -2.81 -20.04 -11.65
N ARG A 64 -1.57 -20.43 -11.95
CA ARG A 64 -0.78 -21.29 -11.06
C ARG A 64 0.42 -20.55 -10.53
N ALA A 65 0.61 -20.63 -9.22
CA ALA A 65 1.84 -20.24 -8.56
C ALA A 65 2.99 -21.16 -8.97
N THR A 66 4.21 -20.72 -8.78
CA THR A 66 5.43 -21.53 -9.04
C THR A 66 5.43 -22.85 -8.25
N SER A 67 4.77 -22.87 -7.08
CA SER A 67 4.54 -24.07 -6.28
C SER A 67 3.52 -25.05 -6.86
N GLY A 68 2.86 -24.69 -7.98
CA GLY A 68 1.78 -25.50 -8.59
C GLY A 68 0.40 -25.24 -7.99
N THR A 69 0.29 -24.43 -6.94
CA THR A 69 -0.99 -24.09 -6.30
C THR A 69 -1.81 -23.18 -7.22
N SER A 70 -3.11 -23.50 -7.37
CA SER A 70 -4.04 -22.67 -8.13
C SER A 70 -4.43 -21.43 -7.33
N MET A 71 -4.40 -20.28 -7.97
CA MET A 71 -4.72 -18.99 -7.37
C MET A 71 -5.55 -18.12 -8.33
N VAL A 72 -6.24 -17.13 -7.77
CA VAL A 72 -7.02 -16.17 -8.54
C VAL A 72 -6.10 -15.12 -9.15
N ALA A 73 -6.38 -14.76 -10.39
CA ALA A 73 -5.76 -13.64 -11.08
C ALA A 73 -6.85 -12.66 -11.58
N ALA A 74 -6.51 -11.37 -11.59
CA ALA A 74 -7.34 -10.34 -12.21
C ALA A 74 -6.55 -9.68 -13.35
N ALA A 75 -7.18 -9.61 -14.52
CA ALA A 75 -6.52 -9.12 -15.75
C ALA A 75 -5.16 -9.81 -16.02
N GLY A 76 -5.09 -11.13 -15.72
CA GLY A 76 -3.89 -11.94 -15.87
C GLY A 76 -2.84 -11.80 -14.78
N ARG A 77 -3.02 -10.89 -13.82
CA ARG A 77 -2.10 -10.70 -12.69
C ARG A 77 -2.56 -11.48 -11.47
N PRO A 78 -1.66 -12.19 -10.81
CA PRO A 78 -1.95 -12.90 -9.57
C PRO A 78 -2.47 -11.97 -8.48
N LEU A 79 -3.32 -12.51 -7.59
CA LEU A 79 -3.86 -11.81 -6.44
C LEU A 79 -3.41 -12.47 -5.15
N ASP A 80 -2.92 -11.66 -4.22
CA ASP A 80 -2.49 -12.08 -2.90
C ASP A 80 -3.27 -11.33 -1.81
N GLY A 81 -3.42 -11.95 -0.64
CA GLY A 81 -3.90 -11.28 0.56
C GLY A 81 -2.76 -10.61 1.30
N PHE A 82 -3.07 -9.93 2.41
CA PHE A 82 -2.06 -9.40 3.32
C PHE A 82 -2.38 -9.85 4.76
N VAL A 83 -1.38 -10.40 5.45
CA VAL A 83 -1.60 -11.00 6.79
C VAL A 83 -1.98 -10.00 7.87
N ARG A 84 -1.73 -8.70 7.64
CA ARG A 84 -2.09 -7.65 8.60
C ARG A 84 -3.48 -7.08 8.39
N ASP A 85 -4.15 -7.40 7.31
CA ASP A 85 -5.55 -7.04 7.12
C ASP A 85 -6.40 -8.00 7.95
N ALA A 86 -6.97 -7.50 9.02
CA ALA A 86 -7.71 -8.28 10.01
C ALA A 86 -9.24 -8.18 9.82
N ALA A 87 -9.72 -7.10 9.23
CA ALA A 87 -11.15 -6.81 9.07
C ALA A 87 -11.48 -6.33 7.64
N PRO A 88 -12.73 -6.55 7.19
CA PRO A 88 -13.22 -5.96 5.95
C PRO A 88 -13.05 -4.43 5.96
N GLY A 89 -12.45 -3.89 4.91
CA GLY A 89 -12.12 -2.46 4.79
C GLY A 89 -10.68 -2.12 5.09
N ASP A 90 -9.93 -3.01 5.74
CA ASP A 90 -8.49 -2.84 5.90
C ASP A 90 -7.78 -2.88 4.55
N VAL A 91 -6.84 -1.95 4.35
CA VAL A 91 -5.98 -1.84 3.17
C VAL A 91 -4.56 -1.49 3.60
N THR A 92 -4.07 -2.20 4.62
CA THR A 92 -2.78 -1.91 5.25
C THR A 92 -1.58 -2.35 4.39
N GLY A 93 -1.85 -3.15 3.36
CA GLY A 93 -0.86 -3.57 2.36
C GLY A 93 -0.60 -2.57 1.24
N GLU A 94 -1.41 -1.48 1.17
CA GLU A 94 -1.29 -0.49 0.10
C GLU A 94 0.05 0.26 0.16
N GLY A 95 0.75 0.29 -0.96
CA GLY A 95 2.02 1.00 -1.09
C GLY A 95 3.21 0.35 -0.40
N VAL A 96 3.05 -0.84 0.16
CA VAL A 96 4.17 -1.59 0.79
C VAL A 96 5.19 -1.96 -0.27
N LYS A 97 6.44 -1.55 -0.05
CA LYS A 97 7.57 -1.88 -0.93
C LYS A 97 8.33 -3.06 -0.35
N HIS A 98 8.18 -4.22 -0.95
CA HIS A 98 8.87 -5.44 -0.55
C HIS A 98 8.90 -6.47 -1.69
N PHE A 99 9.79 -7.44 -1.61
CA PHE A 99 9.91 -8.54 -2.58
C PHE A 99 10.07 -8.10 -4.05
N GLY A 100 10.89 -7.06 -4.26
CA GLY A 100 11.24 -6.60 -5.62
C GLY A 100 10.22 -5.68 -6.28
N GLY A 101 9.13 -5.30 -5.59
CA GLY A 101 8.11 -4.43 -6.13
C GLY A 101 7.36 -3.65 -5.07
N THR A 102 6.27 -3.03 -5.49
CA THR A 102 5.31 -2.34 -4.62
C THR A 102 3.98 -3.07 -4.70
N TRP A 103 3.32 -3.22 -3.56
CA TRP A 103 2.01 -3.83 -3.43
C TRP A 103 0.92 -2.77 -3.52
N TYR A 104 -0.07 -3.03 -4.32
CA TYR A 104 -1.25 -2.17 -4.47
C TYR A 104 -2.52 -3.00 -4.38
N ALA A 105 -3.53 -2.48 -3.71
CA ALA A 105 -4.85 -3.09 -3.71
C ALA A 105 -5.38 -3.21 -5.15
N ALA A 106 -6.05 -4.30 -5.44
CA ALA A 106 -6.62 -4.54 -6.75
C ALA A 106 -7.98 -3.84 -6.88
N SER A 107 -8.13 -3.00 -7.90
CA SER A 107 -9.41 -2.37 -8.22
C SER A 107 -10.39 -3.37 -8.88
N PRO A 108 -11.68 -3.05 -8.93
CA PRO A 108 -12.66 -3.88 -9.66
C PRO A 108 -12.37 -4.03 -11.16
N SER A 109 -11.55 -3.16 -11.74
CA SER A 109 -11.09 -3.28 -13.13
C SER A 109 -9.85 -4.16 -13.30
N GLY A 110 -9.27 -4.66 -12.21
CA GLY A 110 -8.03 -5.45 -12.24
C GLY A 110 -6.76 -4.61 -12.40
N ALA A 111 -6.87 -3.31 -12.21
CA ALA A 111 -5.72 -2.41 -12.15
C ALA A 111 -5.31 -2.17 -10.69
N PRO A 112 -4.03 -1.83 -10.43
CA PRO A 112 -3.62 -1.36 -9.12
C PRO A 112 -4.41 -0.11 -8.71
N VAL A 113 -4.91 -0.05 -7.48
CA VAL A 113 -5.44 1.19 -6.93
C VAL A 113 -4.24 2.03 -6.52
N THR A 114 -3.89 2.98 -7.36
CA THR A 114 -2.95 4.02 -6.94
C THR A 114 -3.76 5.01 -6.10
N ALA A 115 -3.46 5.13 -4.80
CA ALA A 115 -4.07 6.16 -3.97
C ALA A 115 -3.95 7.51 -4.71
N PRO A 116 -5.02 8.32 -4.78
CA PRO A 116 -4.90 9.66 -5.30
C PRO A 116 -3.77 10.34 -4.53
N ALA A 117 -2.78 10.87 -5.25
CA ALA A 117 -1.73 11.64 -4.63
C ALA A 117 -2.40 12.59 -3.64
N LYS A 118 -2.01 12.53 -2.36
CA LYS A 118 -2.50 13.48 -1.35
C LYS A 118 -2.30 14.85 -1.96
N THR A 119 -3.37 15.44 -2.45
CA THR A 119 -3.37 16.83 -2.87
C THR A 119 -3.12 17.62 -1.60
N THR A 120 -1.88 18.03 -1.39
CA THR A 120 -1.57 19.08 -0.45
C THR A 120 -2.46 20.24 -0.88
N PRO A 121 -3.35 20.77 -0.03
CA PRO A 121 -4.14 21.91 -0.42
C PRO A 121 -3.15 23.00 -0.84
N ALA A 122 -3.21 23.38 -2.11
CA ALA A 122 -2.47 24.51 -2.60
C ALA A 122 -2.96 25.71 -1.79
N THR A 123 -2.09 26.22 -0.92
CA THR A 123 -2.30 27.51 -0.26
C THR A 123 -2.43 28.54 -1.36
N THR A 124 -3.64 28.91 -1.66
CA THR A 124 -3.96 30.01 -2.56
C THR A 124 -3.39 31.27 -1.91
N SER A 125 -2.20 31.66 -2.33
CA SER A 125 -1.61 32.93 -2.00
C SER A 125 -2.42 33.99 -2.74
N SER A 126 -3.46 34.52 -2.11
CA SER A 126 -4.10 35.75 -2.53
C SER A 126 -3.08 36.87 -2.46
N ARG A 127 -2.59 37.31 -3.61
CA ARG A 127 -1.95 38.60 -3.73
C ARG A 127 -3.00 39.68 -3.43
N GLY A 128 -3.09 40.10 -2.18
CA GLY A 128 -3.70 41.34 -1.78
C GLY A 128 -2.63 42.44 -1.80
N SER A 129 -2.74 43.33 -2.76
CA SER A 129 -2.03 44.60 -2.77
C SER A 129 -2.57 45.47 -1.65
N GLY A 130 -1.72 45.94 -0.73
CA GLY A 130 -2.14 46.85 0.33
C GLY A 130 -0.97 47.15 1.25
N GLY A 131 -0.39 48.32 1.12
CA GLY A 131 0.74 48.78 1.91
C GLY A 131 0.41 48.94 3.40
N GLY A 132 1.43 48.78 4.22
CA GLY A 132 1.37 48.97 5.67
C GLY A 132 2.69 48.54 6.29
N ASP A 133 3.60 49.47 6.40
CA ASP A 133 4.85 49.43 7.15
C ASP A 133 4.54 49.21 8.65
N LEU A 134 4.89 48.04 9.19
CA LEU A 134 5.05 47.83 10.62
C LEU A 134 6.27 46.94 10.86
N ARG A 135 7.37 47.65 11.19
CA ARG A 135 8.52 47.07 11.84
C ARG A 135 8.09 46.42 13.15
N GLN A 136 8.10 45.09 13.20
CA GLN A 136 8.16 44.37 14.45
C GLN A 136 9.46 43.57 14.50
N THR A 137 10.34 44.12 15.30
CA THR A 137 11.54 43.44 15.77
C THR A 137 11.13 42.27 16.64
N PHE A 138 11.25 41.07 16.12
CA PHE A 138 11.17 39.87 16.92
C PHE A 138 12.57 39.57 17.45
N THR A 139 12.78 39.89 18.73
CA THR A 139 13.97 39.49 19.46
C THR A 139 13.89 37.99 19.74
N ASP A 140 14.83 37.25 19.16
CA ASP A 140 15.15 35.90 19.50
C ASP A 140 15.44 35.77 21.01
N SER A 141 14.61 34.99 21.69
CA SER A 141 14.95 34.44 23.00
C SER A 141 14.78 32.94 22.95
N TRP A 142 15.82 32.26 22.51
CA TRP A 142 15.93 30.81 22.63
C TRP A 142 16.76 30.49 23.89
N PRO A 143 16.25 29.73 24.86
CA PRO A 143 17.04 29.34 26.01
C PRO A 143 18.06 28.26 25.62
N ARG A 144 19.31 28.64 25.73
CA ARG A 144 20.46 27.68 25.75
C ARG A 144 20.44 26.95 27.10
N SER A 145 20.06 25.70 27.12
CA SER A 145 20.40 24.83 28.25
C SER A 145 20.27 23.37 27.81
N ALA A 146 21.38 22.73 27.58
CA ALA A 146 21.77 21.39 27.99
C ALA A 146 22.97 20.91 27.18
N GLN A 147 24.11 21.45 27.52
CA GLN A 147 25.39 20.85 27.15
C GLN A 147 25.78 19.97 28.33
N THR A 148 25.49 18.68 28.27
CA THR A 148 26.03 17.69 29.21
C THR A 148 27.42 17.29 28.75
N ARG A 149 28.35 17.56 29.61
CA ARG A 149 29.75 17.15 29.52
C ARG A 149 29.88 15.65 29.52
N ASN A 150 30.56 15.12 28.52
CA ASN A 150 31.18 13.79 28.61
C ASN A 150 32.49 13.90 29.36
N ASP A 151 32.47 13.49 30.60
CA ASP A 151 33.69 13.27 31.35
C ASP A 151 34.30 11.91 31.00
N HIS A 152 35.52 11.98 30.54
CA HIS A 152 36.42 10.88 30.34
C HIS A 152 36.63 10.10 31.66
N VAL A 153 36.26 8.84 31.67
CA VAL A 153 36.81 7.90 32.65
C VAL A 153 37.95 7.15 32.00
N ARG A 154 39.13 7.53 32.40
CA ARG A 154 40.40 6.85 32.14
C ARG A 154 40.55 5.81 33.23
N LEU A 155 40.53 4.53 32.91
CA LEU A 155 40.99 3.47 33.78
C LEU A 155 42.38 3.02 33.33
N GLY A 156 43.38 3.33 34.15
CA GLY A 156 44.67 2.71 34.09
C GLY A 156 44.72 1.54 35.08
N GLY A 157 45.56 0.57 34.80
CA GLY A 157 45.88 -0.58 35.62
C GLY A 157 46.21 -1.77 34.74
#